data_834906d48e9f6ccf800c6f5fbc163afd
#
_entry.id   834906d48e9f6ccf800c6f5fbc163afd
#
_cell.length_a   1.000
_cell.length_b   1.000
_cell.length_c   1.000
_cell.angle_alpha   90.00
_cell.angle_beta   90.00
_cell.angle_gamma   90.00
#
_symmetry.space_group_name_H-M   'P 1'
#
loop_
_entity.id
_entity.type
_entity.pdbx_description
1 polymer ?
#
loop_
_entity_poly.entity_id
_entity_poly.type
_entity_poly.pdbx_seq_one_letter_code
_entity_poly.pdbx_strand_id
1 'polypeptide(L)'
;MRYSAATCDPDEFSLENGWSLRTHMYNRETELLIAITSYNEDKTVYSRTLHGVMVNIRDICKTKQSKYWRRSAEEGVPGWQKITVVSIVDGLETMDKTVLDILTTVGVYQDGVMKKQVDGKDTVAHIFEVCSRLSAVSLGLIPALASTRLKFQWIQLQSLFCLTATTRIILFPSKLSLC
;
A
#
# COMPACT_ATOMS: atom_id res chain seq x y z
N MET A 1 -9.90 -1.00 5.78
CA MET A 1 -8.58 -0.48 6.20
C MET A 1 -8.35 -0.83 7.66
N ARG A 2 -7.11 -1.11 8.05
CA ARG A 2 -6.66 -1.22 9.45
C ARG A 2 -5.58 -0.18 9.68
N TYR A 3 -5.64 0.50 10.80
CA TYR A 3 -4.59 1.41 11.27
C TYR A 3 -3.95 0.84 12.53
N SER A 4 -2.63 0.91 12.62
CA SER A 4 -1.86 0.57 13.80
C SER A 4 -0.86 1.69 14.09
N ALA A 5 -0.85 2.18 15.33
CA ALA A 5 0.17 3.10 15.81
C ALA A 5 1.26 2.25 16.49
N ALA A 6 2.40 2.11 15.86
CA ALA A 6 3.53 1.40 16.45
C ALA A 6 4.24 2.31 17.47
N THR A 7 4.37 1.84 18.71
CA THR A 7 5.00 2.57 19.83
C THR A 7 6.19 1.82 20.41
N CYS A 8 6.74 0.90 19.64
CA CYS A 8 7.91 0.09 20.02
C CYS A 8 9.00 0.21 18.95
N ASP A 9 10.19 -0.18 19.30
CA ASP A 9 11.27 -0.28 18.34
C ASP A 9 10.98 -1.37 17.27
N PRO A 10 11.58 -1.25 16.07
CA PRO A 10 11.34 -2.22 14.99
C PRO A 10 11.58 -3.67 15.41
N ASP A 11 12.58 -3.95 16.22
CA ASP A 11 12.92 -5.30 16.68
C ASP A 11 11.90 -5.87 17.66
N GLU A 12 11.15 -5.00 18.33
CA GLU A 12 10.07 -5.38 19.26
C GLU A 12 8.73 -5.57 18.55
N PHE A 13 8.62 -5.20 17.25
CA PHE A 13 7.39 -5.34 16.48
C PHE A 13 7.18 -6.79 16.05
N SER A 14 6.87 -7.65 17.00
CA SER A 14 6.70 -9.10 16.82
C SER A 14 5.37 -9.60 17.35
N LEU A 15 4.97 -10.79 16.91
CA LEU A 15 3.75 -11.47 17.41
C LEU A 15 3.84 -11.76 18.90
N GLU A 16 5.03 -12.08 19.40
CA GLU A 16 5.27 -12.37 20.82
C GLU A 16 4.97 -11.16 21.70
N ASN A 17 5.24 -9.95 21.18
CA ASN A 17 4.94 -8.68 21.84
C ASN A 17 3.52 -8.16 21.56
N GLY A 18 2.66 -8.99 20.98
CA GLY A 18 1.26 -8.64 20.70
C GLY A 18 1.05 -7.83 19.42
N TRP A 19 2.10 -7.60 18.63
CA TRP A 19 1.99 -6.91 17.34
C TRP A 19 1.61 -7.90 16.24
N SER A 20 0.72 -7.51 15.36
CA SER A 20 0.36 -8.34 14.21
C SER A 20 0.06 -7.49 13.00
N LEU A 21 0.43 -8.00 11.83
CA LEU A 21 0.07 -7.41 10.55
C LEU A 21 -1.20 -8.07 10.01
N ARG A 22 -1.93 -7.35 9.17
CA ARG A 22 -3.22 -7.81 8.64
C ARG A 22 -3.12 -9.11 7.85
N THR A 23 -2.01 -9.38 7.19
CA THR A 23 -1.76 -10.64 6.47
C THR A 23 -1.82 -11.85 7.40
N HIS A 24 -1.28 -11.71 8.62
CA HIS A 24 -1.34 -12.77 9.64
C HIS A 24 -2.78 -13.13 10.02
N MET A 25 -3.68 -12.12 10.13
CA MET A 25 -5.10 -12.35 10.47
C MET A 25 -5.85 -13.19 9.44
N TYR A 26 -5.34 -13.28 8.21
CA TYR A 26 -5.94 -14.04 7.11
C TYR A 26 -5.11 -15.27 6.72
N ASN A 27 -4.14 -15.67 7.55
CA ASN A 27 -3.21 -16.77 7.25
C ASN A 27 -2.56 -16.64 5.85
N ARG A 28 -2.17 -15.41 5.50
CA ARG A 28 -1.52 -15.13 4.22
C ARG A 28 -0.03 -14.99 4.41
N GLU A 29 0.70 -15.83 3.72
CA GLU A 29 2.16 -15.76 3.64
C GLU A 29 2.56 -14.81 2.51
N THR A 30 3.52 -13.92 2.77
CA THR A 30 4.06 -13.01 1.76
C THR A 30 5.27 -13.65 1.11
N GLU A 31 5.18 -13.94 -0.17
CA GLU A 31 6.28 -14.49 -0.97
C GLU A 31 7.06 -13.39 -1.69
N LEU A 32 6.37 -12.31 -2.05
CA LEU A 32 6.97 -11.15 -2.70
C LEU A 32 6.56 -9.88 -1.95
N LEU A 33 7.54 -9.19 -1.41
CA LEU A 33 7.37 -7.87 -0.82
C LEU A 33 7.98 -6.82 -1.75
N ILE A 34 7.19 -5.84 -2.12
CA ILE A 34 7.59 -4.71 -2.97
C ILE A 34 7.56 -3.46 -2.12
N ALA A 35 8.73 -2.90 -1.83
CA ALA A 35 8.86 -1.66 -1.08
C ALA A 35 8.99 -0.46 -2.04
N ILE A 36 8.14 0.54 -1.84
CA ILE A 36 8.20 1.83 -2.51
C ILE A 36 8.60 2.84 -1.45
N THR A 37 9.82 3.33 -1.51
CA THR A 37 10.28 4.40 -0.62
C THR A 37 9.92 5.75 -1.21
N SER A 38 9.47 6.66 -0.38
CA SER A 38 9.05 8.01 -0.78
C SER A 38 9.45 9.01 0.29
N TYR A 39 9.95 10.15 -0.13
CA TYR A 39 10.34 11.26 0.75
C TYR A 39 9.57 12.54 0.40
N ASN A 40 9.85 13.13 -0.75
CA ASN A 40 9.22 14.38 -1.21
C ASN A 40 8.81 14.34 -2.69
N GLU A 41 8.65 13.16 -3.25
CA GLU A 41 8.22 12.99 -4.63
C GLU A 41 6.85 13.61 -4.87
N ASP A 42 6.69 14.24 -6.04
CA ASP A 42 5.41 14.77 -6.47
C ASP A 42 4.42 13.63 -6.83
N LYS A 43 3.15 14.00 -6.88
CA LYS A 43 2.07 13.07 -7.23
C LYS A 43 2.28 12.33 -8.55
N THR A 44 2.95 12.96 -9.52
CA THR A 44 3.13 12.38 -10.85
C THR A 44 4.15 11.25 -10.82
N VAL A 45 5.28 11.47 -10.16
CA VAL A 45 6.34 10.47 -9.98
C VAL A 45 5.82 9.32 -9.15
N TYR A 46 5.19 9.61 -8.02
CA TYR A 46 4.62 8.60 -7.14
C TYR A 46 3.56 7.74 -7.85
N SER A 47 2.62 8.37 -8.58
CA SER A 47 1.57 7.65 -9.31
C SER A 47 2.13 6.75 -10.41
N ARG A 48 3.17 7.21 -11.12
CA ARG A 48 3.84 6.39 -12.14
C ARG A 48 4.51 5.16 -11.55
N THR A 49 5.19 5.33 -10.42
CA THR A 49 5.83 4.23 -9.69
C THR A 49 4.78 3.22 -9.22
N LEU A 50 3.74 3.69 -8.54
CA LEU A 50 2.67 2.82 -8.06
C LEU A 50 1.97 2.10 -9.22
N HIS A 51 1.68 2.80 -10.32
CA HIS A 51 1.11 2.20 -11.53
C HIS A 51 2.02 1.11 -12.10
N GLY A 52 3.32 1.39 -12.25
CA GLY A 52 4.29 0.41 -12.74
C GLY A 52 4.33 -0.85 -11.88
N VAL A 53 4.33 -0.70 -10.56
CA VAL A 53 4.25 -1.82 -9.62
C VAL A 53 2.98 -2.64 -9.83
N MET A 54 1.81 -1.98 -9.94
CA MET A 54 0.53 -2.67 -10.12
C MET A 54 0.44 -3.42 -11.46
N VAL A 55 0.99 -2.84 -12.55
CA VAL A 55 1.09 -3.53 -13.86
C VAL A 55 1.93 -4.79 -13.73
N ASN A 56 3.10 -4.69 -13.10
CA ASN A 56 3.98 -5.85 -12.93
C ASN A 56 3.34 -6.95 -12.07
N ILE A 57 2.65 -6.60 -10.99
CA ILE A 57 1.89 -7.57 -10.18
C ILE A 57 0.84 -8.28 -11.02
N ARG A 58 0.06 -7.53 -11.81
CA ARG A 58 -0.91 -8.11 -12.72
C ARG A 58 -0.28 -9.11 -13.69
N ASP A 59 0.84 -8.73 -14.28
CA ASP A 59 1.50 -9.55 -15.29
C ASP A 59 2.12 -10.80 -14.64
N ILE A 60 2.70 -10.69 -13.45
CA ILE A 60 3.15 -11.82 -12.65
C ILE A 60 1.99 -12.80 -12.36
N CYS A 61 0.84 -12.28 -11.91
CA CYS A 61 -0.31 -13.12 -11.57
C CYS A 61 -0.95 -13.78 -12.79
N LYS A 62 -0.80 -13.20 -13.99
CA LYS A 62 -1.33 -13.74 -15.25
C LYS A 62 -0.35 -14.64 -16.00
N THR A 63 0.93 -14.62 -15.61
CA THR A 63 1.96 -15.33 -16.38
C THR A 63 1.79 -16.83 -16.30
N LYS A 64 1.71 -17.47 -17.47
CA LYS A 64 1.70 -18.93 -17.60
C LYS A 64 3.10 -19.53 -17.56
N GLN A 65 4.13 -18.70 -17.67
CA GLN A 65 5.53 -19.16 -17.75
C GLN A 65 6.09 -19.57 -16.39
N SER A 66 5.64 -18.95 -15.30
CA SER A 66 6.07 -19.31 -13.96
C SER A 66 5.27 -20.51 -13.44
N LYS A 67 5.96 -21.62 -13.21
CA LYS A 67 5.36 -22.82 -12.58
C LYS A 67 4.82 -22.51 -11.19
N TYR A 68 5.52 -21.66 -10.44
CA TYR A 68 5.15 -21.27 -9.07
C TYR A 68 3.80 -20.56 -9.01
N TRP A 69 3.64 -19.46 -9.76
CA TRP A 69 2.40 -18.67 -9.74
C TRP A 69 1.20 -19.41 -10.34
N ARG A 70 1.46 -20.25 -11.34
CA ARG A 70 0.43 -21.13 -11.91
C ARG A 70 -0.05 -22.15 -10.90
N ARG A 71 0.87 -22.86 -10.24
CA ARG A 71 0.55 -23.86 -9.23
C ARG A 71 -0.23 -23.24 -8.07
N SER A 72 0.16 -22.07 -7.58
CA SER A 72 -0.55 -21.35 -6.53
C SER A 72 -2.01 -21.05 -6.90
N ALA A 73 -2.25 -20.68 -8.16
CA ALA A 73 -3.61 -20.45 -8.66
C ALA A 73 -4.43 -21.75 -8.75
N GLU A 74 -3.81 -22.85 -9.16
CA GLU A 74 -4.43 -24.18 -9.22
C GLU A 74 -4.78 -24.72 -7.83
N GLU A 75 -3.99 -24.39 -6.81
CA GLU A 75 -4.23 -24.72 -5.40
C GLU A 75 -5.30 -23.79 -4.75
N GLY A 76 -5.90 -22.88 -5.51
CA GLY A 76 -6.95 -21.98 -5.02
C GLY A 76 -6.43 -20.76 -4.27
N VAL A 77 -5.12 -20.53 -4.24
CA VAL A 77 -4.50 -19.34 -3.65
C VAL A 77 -4.04 -18.42 -4.77
N PRO A 78 -4.81 -17.36 -5.11
CA PRO A 78 -4.41 -16.43 -6.16
C PRO A 78 -3.08 -15.76 -5.85
N GLY A 79 -2.22 -15.61 -6.83
CA GLY A 79 -0.85 -15.07 -6.65
C GLY A 79 -0.80 -13.72 -5.95
N TRP A 80 -1.80 -12.85 -6.16
CA TRP A 80 -1.88 -11.55 -5.50
C TRP A 80 -2.01 -11.65 -3.96
N GLN A 81 -2.50 -12.75 -3.42
CA GLN A 81 -2.57 -12.96 -1.97
C GLN A 81 -1.20 -13.15 -1.33
N LYS A 82 -0.23 -13.54 -2.13
CA LYS A 82 1.16 -13.76 -1.74
C LYS A 82 2.06 -12.55 -2.02
N ILE A 83 1.49 -11.46 -2.54
CA ILE A 83 2.23 -10.24 -2.86
C ILE A 83 1.79 -9.12 -1.92
N THR A 84 2.76 -8.47 -1.29
CA THR A 84 2.54 -7.31 -0.43
C THR A 84 3.28 -6.11 -1.01
N VAL A 85 2.58 -5.00 -1.20
CA VAL A 85 3.17 -3.71 -1.57
C VAL A 85 3.23 -2.85 -0.31
N VAL A 86 4.40 -2.32 -0.01
CA VAL A 86 4.61 -1.42 1.13
C VAL A 86 5.09 -0.08 0.60
N SER A 87 4.33 0.98 0.87
CA SER A 87 4.79 2.34 0.68
C SER A 87 5.38 2.85 1.99
N ILE A 88 6.66 3.21 1.96
CA ILE A 88 7.41 3.70 3.11
C ILE A 88 7.63 5.19 2.89
N VAL A 89 7.12 6.01 3.79
CA VAL A 89 7.26 7.46 3.73
C VAL A 89 8.11 7.90 4.90
N ASP A 90 9.25 8.50 4.60
CA ASP A 90 10.17 9.04 5.59
C ASP A 90 9.85 10.52 5.84
N GLY A 91 9.09 10.75 6.90
CA GLY A 91 8.67 12.08 7.32
C GLY A 91 7.36 12.56 6.66
N LEU A 92 6.29 12.53 7.44
CA LEU A 92 4.97 13.00 6.99
C LEU A 92 4.95 14.50 6.63
N GLU A 93 5.81 15.30 7.27
CA GLU A 93 5.88 16.76 7.04
C GLU A 93 6.53 17.12 5.70
N THR A 94 7.41 16.25 5.21
CA THR A 94 8.14 16.46 3.95
C THR A 94 7.39 15.94 2.74
N MET A 95 6.46 15.03 2.96
CA MET A 95 5.67 14.41 1.90
C MET A 95 4.75 15.40 1.21
N ASP A 96 4.67 15.34 -0.11
CA ASP A 96 3.67 16.09 -0.88
C ASP A 96 2.25 15.62 -0.49
N LYS A 97 1.43 16.56 0.02
CA LYS A 97 0.06 16.28 0.44
C LYS A 97 -0.80 15.69 -0.68
N THR A 98 -0.50 16.01 -1.94
CA THR A 98 -1.24 15.46 -3.08
C THR A 98 -1.01 13.96 -3.26
N VAL A 99 0.06 13.41 -2.72
CA VAL A 99 0.29 11.95 -2.66
C VAL A 99 -0.63 11.31 -1.62
N LEU A 100 -0.86 11.97 -0.47
CA LEU A 100 -1.84 11.50 0.51
C LEU A 100 -3.26 11.46 -0.07
N ASP A 101 -3.62 12.41 -0.92
CA ASP A 101 -4.91 12.41 -1.62
C ASP A 101 -5.05 11.19 -2.53
N ILE A 102 -3.97 10.80 -3.23
CA ILE A 102 -3.95 9.57 -4.04
C ILE A 102 -4.16 8.35 -3.15
N LEU A 103 -3.43 8.26 -2.05
CA LEU A 103 -3.50 7.15 -1.11
C LEU A 103 -4.89 7.05 -0.44
N THR A 104 -5.51 8.19 -0.15
CA THR A 104 -6.90 8.26 0.32
C THR A 104 -7.87 7.77 -0.75
N THR A 105 -7.69 8.19 -1.99
CA THR A 105 -8.53 7.78 -3.12
C THR A 105 -8.44 6.28 -3.37
N VAL A 106 -7.25 5.71 -3.23
CA VAL A 106 -7.03 4.25 -3.32
C VAL A 106 -7.58 3.51 -2.09
N GLY A 107 -7.93 4.23 -1.02
CA GLY A 107 -8.50 3.66 0.19
C GLY A 107 -7.47 3.02 1.14
N VAL A 108 -6.20 3.36 0.97
CA VAL A 108 -5.12 2.85 1.82
C VAL A 108 -4.83 3.78 2.98
N TYR A 109 -5.08 5.07 2.83
CA TYR A 109 -4.88 6.09 3.84
C TYR A 109 -6.21 6.72 4.25
N GLN A 110 -6.31 7.13 5.50
CA GLN A 110 -7.42 7.92 6.02
C GLN A 110 -6.87 9.00 6.94
N ASP A 111 -7.24 10.23 6.65
CA ASP A 111 -6.87 11.36 7.50
C ASP A 111 -7.58 11.31 8.86
N GLY A 112 -6.98 11.94 9.87
CA GLY A 112 -7.57 12.11 11.20
C GLY A 112 -7.55 10.88 12.11
N VAL A 113 -7.06 9.72 11.66
CA VAL A 113 -6.97 8.50 12.50
C VAL A 113 -5.63 8.33 13.20
N MET A 114 -4.62 9.09 12.78
CA MET A 114 -3.27 8.99 13.33
C MET A 114 -3.22 9.51 14.78
N LYS A 115 -2.64 8.71 15.66
CA LYS A 115 -2.45 9.06 17.07
C LYS A 115 -0.99 9.40 17.32
N LYS A 116 -0.73 10.54 17.89
CA LYS A 116 0.64 10.95 18.29
C LYS A 116 1.18 10.09 19.43
N GLN A 117 0.30 9.67 20.34
CA GLN A 117 0.64 8.84 21.49
C GLN A 117 -0.41 7.78 21.73
N VAL A 118 0.02 6.63 22.24
CA VAL A 118 -0.85 5.54 22.71
C VAL A 118 -0.33 5.09 24.07
N ASP A 119 -1.19 5.09 25.09
CA ASP A 119 -0.87 4.71 26.46
C ASP A 119 0.38 5.40 27.03
N GLY A 120 0.53 6.71 26.72
CA GLY A 120 1.64 7.54 27.16
C GLY A 120 2.96 7.32 26.41
N LYS A 121 3.01 6.45 25.40
CA LYS A 121 4.16 6.24 24.53
C LYS A 121 3.96 6.96 23.21
N ASP A 122 5.02 7.59 22.71
CA ASP A 122 5.01 8.26 21.41
C ASP A 122 4.90 7.23 20.28
N THR A 123 4.16 7.57 19.23
CA THR A 123 4.04 6.73 18.06
C THR A 123 5.30 6.89 17.19
N VAL A 124 6.00 5.78 16.98
CA VAL A 124 7.23 5.68 16.19
C VAL A 124 6.90 5.51 14.70
N ALA A 125 5.83 4.77 14.39
CA ALA A 125 5.39 4.59 13.02
C ALA A 125 3.86 4.44 12.92
N HIS A 126 3.29 5.02 11.87
CA HIS A 126 1.88 4.87 11.53
C HIS A 126 1.73 3.83 10.41
N ILE A 127 1.08 2.72 10.69
CA ILE A 127 0.92 1.62 9.75
C ILE A 127 -0.54 1.55 9.29
N PHE A 128 -0.76 1.74 8.00
CA PHE A 128 -2.06 1.58 7.37
C PHE A 128 -2.04 0.34 6.49
N GLU A 129 -3.04 -0.51 6.61
CA GLU A 129 -3.12 -1.76 5.89
C GLU A 129 -4.48 -1.92 5.22
N VAL A 130 -4.45 -2.27 3.95
CA VAL A 130 -5.63 -2.60 3.16
C VAL A 130 -5.42 -3.95 2.49
N CYS A 131 -6.39 -4.84 2.67
CA CYS A 131 -6.56 -6.03 1.84
C CYS A 131 -7.81 -5.78 1.00
N SER A 132 -7.68 -5.08 -0.11
CA SER A 132 -8.84 -4.75 -0.93
C SER A 132 -8.74 -5.35 -2.33
N ARG A 133 -9.89 -5.74 -2.82
CA ARG A 133 -10.12 -5.91 -4.24
C ARG A 133 -10.49 -4.53 -4.76
N LEU A 134 -9.54 -3.81 -5.31
CA LEU A 134 -9.82 -2.55 -5.98
C LEU A 134 -10.59 -2.87 -7.26
N SER A 135 -11.91 -2.80 -7.20
CA SER A 135 -12.73 -2.88 -8.41
C SER A 135 -12.85 -1.47 -9.00
N ALA A 136 -12.75 -1.36 -10.31
CA ALA A 136 -12.89 -0.11 -11.06
C ALA A 136 -14.21 0.66 -10.78
N VAL A 137 -15.18 0.00 -10.18
CA VAL A 137 -16.50 0.57 -9.84
C VAL A 137 -16.42 1.57 -8.69
N SER A 138 -15.46 1.42 -7.78
CA SER A 138 -15.30 2.35 -6.64
C SER A 138 -14.68 3.70 -7.03
N LEU A 139 -14.12 3.82 -8.23
CA LEU A 139 -13.47 5.02 -8.76
C LEU A 139 -14.38 5.90 -9.63
N GLY A 140 -15.67 5.58 -9.75
CA GLY A 140 -16.67 6.39 -10.48
C GLY A 140 -16.92 7.80 -9.90
N LEU A 141 -16.22 8.16 -8.83
CA LEU A 141 -16.36 9.44 -8.12
C LEU A 141 -15.23 10.44 -8.38
N ILE A 142 -14.41 10.28 -9.45
CA ILE A 142 -13.37 11.25 -9.77
C ILE A 142 -13.68 12.07 -11.04
N PRO A 143 -14.71 12.93 -11.06
CA PRO A 143 -14.82 13.96 -12.10
C PRO A 143 -13.84 15.12 -11.89
N ALA A 144 -13.35 15.33 -10.67
CA ALA A 144 -12.63 16.54 -10.29
C ALA A 144 -11.12 16.58 -10.62
N LEU A 145 -10.51 15.45 -10.96
CA LEU A 145 -9.08 15.39 -11.34
C LEU A 145 -8.84 15.34 -12.85
N ALA A 146 -9.89 15.52 -13.65
CA ALA A 146 -9.84 15.44 -15.11
C ALA A 146 -9.43 16.77 -15.76
N SER A 147 -8.27 17.27 -15.50
CA SER A 147 -7.66 18.26 -16.40
C SER A 147 -7.04 17.52 -17.61
N THR A 148 -7.31 18.01 -18.76
CA THR A 148 -7.42 17.50 -20.12
C THR A 148 -6.30 16.57 -20.67
N ARG A 149 -5.14 16.44 -20.07
CA ARG A 149 -4.06 15.55 -20.55
C ARG A 149 -3.97 14.20 -19.83
N LEU A 150 -4.59 14.06 -18.68
CA LEU A 150 -4.59 12.83 -17.89
C LEU A 150 -5.69 11.84 -18.29
N LYS A 151 -6.68 12.24 -19.11
CA LYS A 151 -7.80 11.37 -19.52
C LYS A 151 -7.36 10.08 -20.21
N PHE A 152 -6.34 10.13 -21.04
CA PHE A 152 -5.88 8.93 -21.78
C PHE A 152 -5.18 7.91 -20.90
N GLN A 153 -4.46 8.38 -19.90
CA GLN A 153 -3.73 7.55 -18.95
C GLN A 153 -4.66 6.92 -17.89
N TRP A 154 -5.77 7.61 -17.57
CA TRP A 154 -6.78 7.14 -16.62
C TRP A 154 -7.71 6.06 -17.16
N ILE A 155 -7.99 6.05 -18.44
CA ILE A 155 -8.80 4.97 -19.10
C ILE A 155 -8.02 3.65 -19.03
N GLN A 156 -6.71 3.66 -19.15
CA GLN A 156 -5.87 2.48 -18.94
C GLN A 156 -5.79 2.08 -17.46
N LEU A 157 -5.86 3.02 -16.52
CA LEU A 157 -5.91 2.75 -15.09
C LEU A 157 -7.23 2.06 -14.69
N GLN A 158 -8.35 2.45 -15.27
CA GLN A 158 -9.65 1.81 -14.99
C GLN A 158 -9.67 0.31 -15.34
N SER A 159 -8.98 -0.10 -16.38
CA SER A 159 -8.84 -1.53 -16.73
C SER A 159 -7.82 -2.27 -15.83
N LEU A 160 -6.99 -1.55 -15.11
CA LEU A 160 -5.90 -2.07 -14.28
C LEU A 160 -6.28 -2.28 -12.81
N PHE A 161 -7.26 -1.55 -12.29
CA PHE A 161 -7.65 -1.60 -10.88
C PHE A 161 -8.50 -2.82 -10.47
N CYS A 162 -8.58 -3.84 -11.31
CA CYS A 162 -9.10 -5.14 -10.91
C CYS A 162 -8.04 -6.02 -10.21
N LEU A 163 -7.06 -5.38 -9.55
CA LEU A 163 -5.96 -6.08 -8.90
C LEU A 163 -6.09 -6.00 -7.39
N THR A 164 -6.09 -7.16 -6.82
CA THR A 164 -6.09 -7.38 -5.39
C THR A 164 -4.66 -7.64 -4.93
N ALA A 165 -4.08 -6.69 -4.22
CA ALA A 165 -2.83 -6.88 -3.49
C ALA A 165 -3.03 -6.39 -2.06
N THR A 166 -2.27 -6.93 -1.12
CA THR A 166 -2.20 -6.33 0.21
C THR A 166 -1.32 -5.10 0.12
N THR A 167 -1.89 -3.93 0.31
CA THR A 167 -1.13 -2.68 0.29
C THR A 167 -0.99 -2.14 1.70
N ARG A 168 0.21 -1.73 2.06
CA ARG A 168 0.55 -1.11 3.34
C ARG A 168 1.18 0.24 3.12
N ILE A 169 0.92 1.15 4.04
CA ILE A 169 1.64 2.41 4.13
C ILE A 169 2.25 2.48 5.51
N ILE A 170 3.52 2.78 5.58
CA ILE A 170 4.25 3.05 6.81
C ILE A 170 4.71 4.50 6.74
N LEU A 171 4.17 5.32 7.62
CA LEU A 171 4.52 6.73 7.76
C LEU A 171 5.34 6.90 9.04
N PHE A 172 6.53 7.44 8.91
CA PHE A 172 7.34 7.82 10.07
C PHE A 172 7.07 9.28 10.42
N PRO A 173 6.86 9.62 11.69
CA PRO A 173 6.92 11.01 12.13
C PRO A 173 8.34 11.55 11.85
N SER A 174 8.44 12.82 11.47
CA SER A 174 9.71 13.48 11.15
C SER A 174 10.78 13.20 12.19
N LYS A 175 11.95 12.69 11.77
CA LYS A 175 13.17 12.34 12.51
C LYS A 175 13.27 10.91 13.06
N LEU A 176 13.30 9.92 12.20
CA LEU A 176 14.15 8.76 12.41
C LEU A 176 15.18 8.81 11.28
N SER A 177 16.39 9.32 11.60
CA SER A 177 17.53 9.10 10.70
C SER A 177 17.80 7.60 10.74
N LEU A 178 17.52 6.95 9.62
CA LEU A 178 18.02 5.60 9.37
C LEU A 178 19.54 5.70 9.35
N CYS A 179 20.21 5.31 10.46
CA CYS A 179 21.62 4.95 10.46
C CYS A 179 21.83 3.61 9.76
#